data_fa44ba29d3032e05de3e09fbd6f50b9e
#
_entry.id   fa44ba29d3032e05de3e09fbd6f50b9e
#
_cell.length_a   1.000
_cell.length_b   1.000
_cell.length_c   1.000
_cell.angle_alpha   90.00
_cell.angle_beta   90.00
_cell.angle_gamma   90.00
#
_symmetry.space_group_name_H-M   'P 1'
#
loop_
_entity.id
_entity.type
_entity.pdbx_description
1 polymer ?
#
loop_
_entity_poly.entity_id
_entity_poly.type
_entity_poly.pdbx_seq_one_letter_code
_entity_poly.pdbx_strand_id
1 'polypeptide(L)'
;MSQNKVGLVGWRGMVGSVLMQRMQEENDFSFIEPTFFTTSQKGLPAPDFAGKDCGVLEDANDIEALAKQDIIITCQGGDYTKDVYPALRESGWNGYWIDAASALRMKDDAVIILDPVNRGEIDKGLQGGVKTYVGGNCTVSLMLMALGGLFEADLVEWASPMTYQAASGSGAKHMRELLSQMGAVYGNVKALVDDPSTAILDIDRQVAEFIRSDENPTDQFSVPLAGSLIPYIDTQLPSGQSREEWKAQAEANKILGTQNSPVPVDGLCVRVGAMRCHSQAITLKLKKDLSVEEIEGLLAKHNDWVKVIPNDREITMQELTPAKVTGTLSIPVGRIRKLTMGPEYISAFTVGDQLLWGAAEPLRRMLRIILDA
;
A
#
# COMPACT_ATOMS: atom_id res chain seq x y z
N MET A 1 -5.64 25.61 -23.78
CA MET A 1 -4.74 24.45 -23.95
C MET A 1 -5.61 23.21 -23.99
N SER A 2 -5.36 22.24 -24.85
CA SER A 2 -6.07 20.96 -24.84
C SER A 2 -5.71 20.24 -23.52
N GLN A 3 -6.71 19.65 -22.86
CA GLN A 3 -6.46 18.81 -21.68
C GLN A 3 -5.70 17.56 -22.08
N ASN A 4 -4.86 17.01 -21.18
CA ASN A 4 -4.17 15.74 -21.41
C ASN A 4 -5.20 14.59 -21.44
N LYS A 5 -5.04 13.69 -22.42
CA LYS A 5 -5.84 12.46 -22.53
C LYS A 5 -5.29 11.42 -21.56
N VAL A 6 -6.14 10.97 -20.65
CA VAL A 6 -5.74 10.04 -19.58
C VAL A 6 -6.54 8.75 -19.67
N GLY A 7 -5.87 7.66 -19.99
CA GLY A 7 -6.43 6.31 -19.97
C GLY A 7 -6.45 5.74 -18.57
N LEU A 8 -7.62 5.29 -18.10
CA LEU A 8 -7.85 4.72 -16.77
C LEU A 8 -8.18 3.24 -16.90
N VAL A 9 -7.26 2.36 -16.48
CA VAL A 9 -7.38 0.90 -16.60
C VAL A 9 -7.51 0.27 -15.22
N GLY A 10 -8.42 -0.70 -15.06
CA GLY A 10 -8.64 -1.36 -13.76
C GLY A 10 -9.35 -0.50 -12.71
N TRP A 11 -9.99 0.56 -13.12
CA TRP A 11 -10.67 1.57 -12.29
C TRP A 11 -11.79 1.02 -11.40
N ARG A 12 -12.39 -0.15 -11.72
CA ARG A 12 -13.42 -0.84 -10.92
C ARG A 12 -12.85 -1.79 -9.87
N GLY A 13 -11.57 -2.11 -9.95
CA GLY A 13 -10.89 -2.93 -8.96
C GLY A 13 -10.79 -2.20 -7.61
N MET A 14 -10.34 -2.91 -6.57
CA MET A 14 -10.27 -2.34 -5.22
C MET A 14 -9.37 -1.08 -5.16
N VAL A 15 -8.16 -1.12 -5.71
CA VAL A 15 -7.27 0.05 -5.80
C VAL A 15 -7.83 1.10 -6.74
N GLY A 16 -8.33 0.67 -7.92
CA GLY A 16 -8.91 1.58 -8.90
C GLY A 16 -10.11 2.36 -8.37
N SER A 17 -11.01 1.71 -7.62
CA SER A 17 -12.17 2.39 -7.01
C SER A 17 -11.74 3.45 -5.98
N VAL A 18 -10.71 3.17 -5.18
CA VAL A 18 -10.15 4.15 -4.25
C VAL A 18 -9.47 5.29 -5.00
N LEU A 19 -8.75 4.99 -6.09
CA LEU A 19 -8.16 6.01 -6.95
C LEU A 19 -9.23 6.93 -7.54
N MET A 20 -10.31 6.37 -8.10
CA MET A 20 -11.41 7.17 -8.66
C MET A 20 -12.06 8.07 -7.62
N GLN A 21 -12.32 7.52 -6.42
CA GLN A 21 -12.86 8.29 -5.30
C GLN A 21 -11.93 9.46 -4.93
N ARG A 22 -10.62 9.20 -4.78
CA ARG A 22 -9.64 10.24 -4.46
C ARG A 22 -9.51 11.30 -5.55
N MET A 23 -9.54 10.89 -6.82
CA MET A 23 -9.53 11.82 -7.95
C MET A 23 -10.78 12.71 -8.00
N GLN A 24 -11.95 12.20 -7.56
CA GLN A 24 -13.16 13.03 -7.39
C GLN A 24 -13.02 14.03 -6.23
N GLU A 25 -12.61 13.56 -5.06
CA GLU A 25 -12.44 14.38 -3.86
C GLU A 25 -11.47 15.55 -4.08
N GLU A 26 -10.41 15.32 -4.87
CA GLU A 26 -9.38 16.30 -5.21
C GLU A 26 -9.63 17.05 -6.53
N ASN A 27 -10.79 16.81 -7.16
CA ASN A 27 -11.21 17.43 -8.41
C ASN A 27 -10.23 17.23 -9.59
N ASP A 28 -9.52 16.11 -9.63
CA ASP A 28 -8.51 15.83 -10.67
C ASP A 28 -9.13 15.69 -12.06
N PHE A 29 -10.35 15.18 -12.15
CA PHE A 29 -11.07 15.03 -13.42
C PHE A 29 -11.30 16.37 -14.16
N SER A 30 -11.26 17.51 -13.47
CA SER A 30 -11.38 18.82 -14.11
C SER A 30 -10.17 19.20 -14.96
N PHE A 31 -9.03 18.54 -14.79
CA PHE A 31 -7.76 18.85 -15.46
C PHE A 31 -7.41 17.90 -16.59
N ILE A 32 -8.22 16.85 -16.81
CA ILE A 32 -7.92 15.77 -17.77
C ILE A 32 -9.11 15.49 -18.70
N GLU A 33 -8.83 14.84 -19.83
CA GLU A 33 -9.81 14.18 -20.70
C GLU A 33 -9.74 12.67 -20.44
N PRO A 34 -10.61 12.10 -19.57
CA PRO A 34 -10.50 10.70 -19.18
C PRO A 34 -11.07 9.75 -20.22
N THR A 35 -10.39 8.64 -20.48
CA THR A 35 -10.90 7.48 -21.23
C THR A 35 -10.85 6.25 -20.32
N PHE A 36 -11.98 5.56 -20.18
CA PHE A 36 -12.09 4.39 -19.31
C PHE A 36 -11.92 3.11 -20.10
N PHE A 37 -10.94 2.29 -19.72
CA PHE A 37 -10.62 1.02 -20.36
C PHE A 37 -11.12 -0.16 -19.51
N THR A 38 -11.52 -1.22 -20.19
CA THR A 38 -12.07 -2.44 -19.56
C THR A 38 -11.61 -3.69 -20.30
N THR A 39 -11.48 -4.80 -19.56
CA THR A 39 -11.18 -6.12 -20.14
C THR A 39 -12.44 -6.94 -20.49
N SER A 40 -13.65 -6.46 -20.14
CA SER A 40 -14.86 -7.30 -20.21
C SER A 40 -16.15 -6.60 -20.62
N GLN A 41 -16.18 -5.28 -20.73
CA GLN A 41 -17.41 -4.50 -20.93
C GLN A 41 -17.24 -3.40 -22.00
N LYS A 42 -16.43 -3.65 -23.02
CA LYS A 42 -16.24 -2.74 -24.17
C LYS A 42 -17.57 -2.31 -24.77
N GLY A 43 -17.70 -1.01 -25.04
CA GLY A 43 -18.87 -0.40 -25.67
C GLY A 43 -20.02 -0.06 -24.71
N LEU A 44 -19.97 -0.48 -23.44
CA LEU A 44 -20.92 0.02 -22.44
C LEU A 44 -20.62 1.49 -22.09
N PRO A 45 -21.61 2.25 -21.56
CA PRO A 45 -21.36 3.62 -21.10
C PRO A 45 -20.23 3.68 -20.07
N ALA A 46 -19.34 4.66 -20.22
CA ALA A 46 -18.33 4.96 -19.23
C ALA A 46 -18.97 5.61 -17.98
N PRO A 47 -18.31 5.52 -16.80
CA PRO A 47 -18.84 6.13 -15.58
C PRO A 47 -18.77 7.66 -15.66
N ASP A 48 -19.75 8.30 -15.03
CA ASP A 48 -19.74 9.76 -14.82
C ASP A 48 -19.09 10.09 -13.47
N PHE A 49 -17.78 10.29 -13.48
CA PHE A 49 -17.06 10.72 -12.27
C PHE A 49 -16.93 12.24 -12.12
N ALA A 50 -17.24 13.02 -13.14
CA ALA A 50 -16.97 14.45 -13.14
C ALA A 50 -18.13 15.30 -13.66
N GLY A 51 -19.33 14.74 -13.81
CA GLY A 51 -20.41 15.39 -14.54
C GLY A 51 -20.07 15.61 -16.01
N LYS A 52 -19.10 14.85 -16.55
CA LYS A 52 -18.67 14.87 -17.95
C LYS A 52 -19.14 13.59 -18.62
N ASP A 53 -19.61 13.73 -19.86
CA ASP A 53 -19.79 12.57 -20.73
C ASP A 53 -18.41 12.01 -21.11
N CYS A 54 -18.08 10.84 -20.53
CA CYS A 54 -16.82 10.12 -20.81
C CYS A 54 -16.98 9.10 -21.94
N GLY A 55 -18.09 9.12 -22.68
CA GLY A 55 -18.33 8.23 -23.82
C GLY A 55 -18.59 6.77 -23.43
N VAL A 56 -17.91 5.87 -24.08
CA VAL A 56 -18.03 4.42 -23.86
C VAL A 56 -16.74 3.82 -23.36
N LEU A 57 -16.84 2.65 -22.75
CA LEU A 57 -15.68 1.87 -22.30
C LEU A 57 -14.91 1.31 -23.49
N GLU A 58 -13.60 1.59 -23.54
CA GLU A 58 -12.68 1.06 -24.53
C GLU A 58 -12.06 -0.27 -24.08
N ASP A 59 -11.52 -1.03 -25.03
CA ASP A 59 -10.85 -2.29 -24.75
C ASP A 59 -9.46 -2.06 -24.16
N ALA A 60 -9.22 -2.57 -22.97
CA ALA A 60 -7.94 -2.45 -22.28
C ALA A 60 -6.77 -3.19 -22.98
N ASN A 61 -7.06 -4.07 -23.95
CA ASN A 61 -6.05 -4.77 -24.75
C ASN A 61 -5.85 -4.15 -26.14
N ASP A 62 -6.60 -3.12 -26.50
CA ASP A 62 -6.48 -2.42 -27.77
C ASP A 62 -5.31 -1.41 -27.71
N ILE A 63 -4.17 -1.83 -28.23
CA ILE A 63 -2.93 -1.03 -28.24
C ILE A 63 -3.11 0.28 -29.00
N GLU A 64 -3.89 0.30 -30.10
CA GLU A 64 -4.13 1.53 -30.88
C GLU A 64 -4.99 2.53 -30.09
N ALA A 65 -5.97 2.07 -29.31
CA ALA A 65 -6.78 2.92 -28.45
C ALA A 65 -5.97 3.46 -27.27
N LEU A 66 -5.14 2.61 -26.64
CA LEU A 66 -4.22 3.00 -25.55
C LEU A 66 -3.17 4.01 -26.04
N ALA A 67 -2.63 3.82 -27.24
CA ALA A 67 -1.60 4.70 -27.80
C ALA A 67 -2.10 6.13 -28.10
N LYS A 68 -3.41 6.37 -28.07
CA LYS A 68 -4.00 7.72 -28.20
C LYS A 68 -3.96 8.53 -26.90
N GLN A 69 -3.61 7.91 -25.79
CA GLN A 69 -3.55 8.55 -24.48
C GLN A 69 -2.18 9.19 -24.23
N ASP A 70 -2.15 10.36 -23.63
CA ASP A 70 -0.90 11.02 -23.21
C ASP A 70 -0.36 10.38 -21.92
N ILE A 71 -1.26 9.95 -21.05
CA ILE A 71 -0.97 9.30 -19.76
C ILE A 71 -1.87 8.07 -19.63
N ILE A 72 -1.34 6.97 -19.14
CA ILE A 72 -2.11 5.79 -18.74
C ILE A 72 -1.89 5.51 -17.26
N ILE A 73 -2.97 5.38 -16.51
CA ILE A 73 -2.95 4.94 -15.11
C ILE A 73 -3.59 3.57 -15.03
N THR A 74 -2.84 2.57 -14.56
CA THR A 74 -3.33 1.20 -14.45
C THR A 74 -3.35 0.68 -13.03
N CYS A 75 -4.50 0.10 -12.66
CA CYS A 75 -4.72 -0.67 -11.44
C CYS A 75 -5.15 -2.12 -11.78
N GLN A 76 -4.87 -2.59 -13.01
CA GLN A 76 -5.34 -3.88 -13.53
C GLN A 76 -4.51 -5.06 -13.01
N GLY A 77 -3.28 -4.82 -12.53
CA GLY A 77 -2.41 -5.85 -11.97
C GLY A 77 -1.22 -6.22 -12.85
N GLY A 78 -0.29 -7.01 -12.27
CA GLY A 78 1.01 -7.28 -12.87
C GLY A 78 0.98 -8.08 -14.16
N ASP A 79 0.03 -8.98 -14.34
CA ASP A 79 -0.06 -9.77 -15.57
C ASP A 79 -0.49 -8.89 -16.74
N TYR A 80 -1.48 -8.01 -16.55
CA TYR A 80 -1.83 -7.00 -17.53
C TYR A 80 -0.62 -6.13 -17.92
N THR A 81 0.16 -5.68 -16.95
CA THR A 81 1.35 -4.88 -17.22
C THR A 81 2.39 -5.63 -18.03
N LYS A 82 2.64 -6.93 -17.73
CA LYS A 82 3.59 -7.75 -18.47
C LYS A 82 3.20 -7.95 -19.93
N ASP A 83 1.89 -8.04 -20.19
CA ASP A 83 1.36 -8.31 -21.55
C ASP A 83 1.26 -7.01 -22.35
N VAL A 84 0.68 -5.95 -21.78
CA VAL A 84 0.29 -4.75 -22.52
C VAL A 84 1.42 -3.72 -22.60
N TYR A 85 2.18 -3.50 -21.52
CA TYR A 85 3.20 -2.46 -21.47
C TYR A 85 4.29 -2.61 -22.55
N PRO A 86 4.89 -3.80 -22.78
CA PRO A 86 5.87 -3.98 -23.83
C PRO A 86 5.29 -3.70 -25.22
N ALA A 87 4.13 -4.27 -25.55
CA ALA A 87 3.47 -4.08 -26.85
C ALA A 87 3.14 -2.61 -27.10
N LEU A 88 2.72 -1.88 -26.08
CA LEU A 88 2.44 -0.45 -26.18
C LEU A 88 3.72 0.37 -26.43
N ARG A 89 4.83 0.05 -25.77
CA ARG A 89 6.12 0.70 -26.04
C ARG A 89 6.66 0.36 -27.44
N GLU A 90 6.52 -0.88 -27.89
CA GLU A 90 6.90 -1.33 -29.23
C GLU A 90 6.09 -0.66 -30.34
N SER A 91 4.84 -0.24 -30.08
CA SER A 91 4.05 0.56 -31.02
C SER A 91 4.58 1.97 -31.25
N GLY A 92 5.61 2.39 -30.50
CA GLY A 92 6.18 3.74 -30.54
C GLY A 92 5.52 4.73 -29.58
N TRP A 93 4.58 4.28 -28.74
CA TRP A 93 3.96 5.16 -27.75
C TRP A 93 4.98 5.70 -26.73
N ASN A 94 5.02 7.01 -26.56
CA ASN A 94 5.95 7.72 -25.68
C ASN A 94 5.23 8.51 -24.55
N GLY A 95 4.00 8.15 -24.25
CA GLY A 95 3.26 8.73 -23.13
C GLY A 95 3.73 8.22 -21.76
N TYR A 96 3.17 8.77 -20.70
CA TYR A 96 3.47 8.38 -19.33
C TYR A 96 2.66 7.16 -18.89
N TRP A 97 3.34 6.18 -18.31
CA TRP A 97 2.74 5.00 -17.69
C TRP A 97 2.83 5.10 -16.18
N ILE A 98 1.69 5.12 -15.49
CA ILE A 98 1.58 5.13 -14.02
C ILE A 98 0.94 3.81 -13.61
N ASP A 99 1.61 3.01 -12.78
CA ASP A 99 1.21 1.63 -12.48
C ASP A 99 1.13 1.34 -10.99
N ALA A 100 0.03 0.75 -10.54
CA ALA A 100 -0.10 0.23 -9.17
C ALA A 100 0.67 -1.08 -8.97
N ALA A 101 0.88 -1.86 -10.04
CA ALA A 101 1.46 -3.21 -9.97
C ALA A 101 2.99 -3.18 -9.80
N SER A 102 3.53 -4.26 -9.26
CA SER A 102 4.96 -4.37 -8.95
C SER A 102 5.85 -4.76 -10.13
N ALA A 103 5.28 -5.09 -11.30
CA ALA A 103 6.01 -5.72 -12.40
C ALA A 103 7.19 -4.88 -12.92
N LEU A 104 7.09 -3.56 -12.88
CA LEU A 104 8.11 -2.64 -13.38
C LEU A 104 8.93 -1.95 -12.28
N ARG A 105 8.64 -2.15 -10.99
CA ARG A 105 9.29 -1.43 -9.88
C ARG A 105 10.81 -1.46 -9.92
N MET A 106 11.38 -2.62 -10.26
CA MET A 106 12.83 -2.82 -10.23
C MET A 106 13.51 -2.61 -11.59
N LYS A 107 12.80 -2.11 -12.60
CA LYS A 107 13.39 -1.72 -13.89
C LYS A 107 14.18 -0.42 -13.74
N ASP A 108 15.33 -0.32 -14.42
CA ASP A 108 16.22 0.85 -14.34
C ASP A 108 15.57 2.11 -14.94
N ASP A 109 14.69 1.94 -15.92
CA ASP A 109 13.93 2.98 -16.62
C ASP A 109 12.59 3.31 -15.93
N ALA A 110 12.37 2.86 -14.70
CA ALA A 110 11.18 3.14 -13.91
C ALA A 110 11.52 3.79 -12.57
N VAL A 111 10.71 4.76 -12.16
CA VAL A 111 10.78 5.41 -10.84
C VAL A 111 9.66 4.88 -9.95
N ILE A 112 10.00 4.45 -8.74
CA ILE A 112 8.99 4.16 -7.70
C ILE A 112 8.57 5.48 -7.08
N ILE A 113 7.25 5.74 -7.04
CA ILE A 113 6.69 7.02 -6.63
C ILE A 113 6.18 7.02 -5.20
N LEU A 114 6.67 7.97 -4.43
CA LEU A 114 6.18 8.34 -3.10
C LEU A 114 6.60 9.79 -2.83
N ASP A 115 5.97 10.73 -3.53
CA ASP A 115 6.42 12.13 -3.61
C ASP A 115 6.68 12.86 -2.29
N PRO A 116 5.96 12.58 -1.17
CA PRO A 116 6.33 13.18 0.11
C PRO A 116 7.71 12.72 0.64
N VAL A 117 8.23 11.60 0.09
CA VAL A 117 9.52 11.02 0.49
C VAL A 117 10.60 11.27 -0.57
N ASN A 118 10.25 11.10 -1.86
CA ASN A 118 11.24 11.06 -2.92
C ASN A 118 10.97 12.02 -4.09
N ARG A 119 10.41 13.19 -3.81
CA ARG A 119 10.12 14.18 -4.85
C ARG A 119 11.34 14.47 -5.73
N GLY A 120 12.53 14.57 -5.17
CA GLY A 120 13.75 14.81 -5.91
C GLY A 120 14.09 13.72 -6.93
N GLU A 121 13.84 12.45 -6.62
CA GLU A 121 14.05 11.34 -7.57
C GLU A 121 12.99 11.34 -8.68
N ILE A 122 11.75 11.72 -8.35
CA ILE A 122 10.68 11.90 -9.36
C ILE A 122 11.05 13.03 -10.33
N ASP A 123 11.48 14.18 -9.82
CA ASP A 123 11.86 15.33 -10.64
C ASP A 123 13.08 15.03 -11.53
N LYS A 124 14.09 14.33 -11.02
CA LYS A 124 15.22 13.82 -11.82
C LYS A 124 14.75 12.88 -12.94
N GLY A 125 13.80 11.98 -12.62
CA GLY A 125 13.20 11.09 -13.62
C GLY A 125 12.51 11.87 -14.74
N LEU A 126 11.68 12.86 -14.40
CA LEU A 126 10.99 13.71 -15.38
C LEU A 126 11.98 14.48 -16.27
N GLN A 127 13.00 15.11 -15.67
CA GLN A 127 14.06 15.83 -16.39
C GLN A 127 14.88 14.89 -17.28
N GLY A 128 15.12 13.67 -16.84
CA GLY A 128 15.81 12.60 -17.57
C GLY A 128 14.96 11.94 -18.66
N GLY A 129 13.69 12.32 -18.82
CA GLY A 129 12.79 11.78 -19.85
C GLY A 129 12.19 10.42 -19.49
N VAL A 130 12.24 9.99 -18.21
CA VAL A 130 11.58 8.75 -17.75
C VAL A 130 10.08 8.86 -17.99
N LYS A 131 9.48 7.80 -18.52
CA LYS A 131 8.06 7.70 -18.85
C LYS A 131 7.31 6.64 -18.03
N THR A 132 7.97 6.00 -17.09
CA THR A 132 7.42 4.88 -16.32
C THR A 132 7.53 5.18 -14.82
N TYR A 133 6.37 5.30 -14.17
CA TYR A 133 6.22 5.63 -12.75
C TYR A 133 5.37 4.57 -12.07
N VAL A 134 5.86 3.99 -10.97
CA VAL A 134 5.26 2.79 -10.37
C VAL A 134 5.01 3.03 -8.89
N GLY A 135 3.83 2.74 -8.40
CA GLY A 135 3.53 2.76 -6.97
C GLY A 135 4.40 1.77 -6.19
N GLY A 136 4.89 2.15 -5.03
CA GLY A 136 5.72 1.31 -4.17
C GLY A 136 4.95 0.15 -3.51
N ASN A 137 5.68 -0.76 -2.89
CA ASN A 137 5.09 -1.75 -1.98
C ASN A 137 4.37 -1.05 -0.82
N CYS A 138 3.21 -1.56 -0.44
CA CYS A 138 2.35 -0.89 0.54
C CYS A 138 3.00 -0.71 1.91
N THR A 139 3.71 -1.73 2.42
CA THR A 139 4.40 -1.64 3.73
C THR A 139 5.62 -0.73 3.65
N VAL A 140 6.38 -0.78 2.56
CA VAL A 140 7.52 0.11 2.33
C VAL A 140 7.08 1.57 2.25
N SER A 141 6.04 1.86 1.47
CA SER A 141 5.49 3.21 1.37
C SER A 141 5.03 3.75 2.73
N LEU A 142 4.27 2.95 3.49
CA LEU A 142 3.79 3.36 4.82
C LEU A 142 4.93 3.54 5.83
N MET A 143 5.95 2.69 5.81
CA MET A 143 7.15 2.84 6.64
C MET A 143 7.89 4.13 6.31
N LEU A 144 8.15 4.39 5.04
CA LEU A 144 8.87 5.58 4.61
C LEU A 144 8.07 6.86 4.82
N MET A 145 6.74 6.83 4.65
CA MET A 145 5.89 7.95 5.04
C MET A 145 6.02 8.27 6.53
N ALA A 146 6.03 7.26 7.41
CA ALA A 146 6.10 7.44 8.86
C ALA A 146 7.49 7.87 9.35
N LEU A 147 8.56 7.31 8.77
CA LEU A 147 9.93 7.44 9.27
C LEU A 147 10.83 8.27 8.34
N GLY A 148 10.29 8.82 7.26
CA GLY A 148 11.05 9.51 6.22
C GLY A 148 11.98 10.60 6.74
N GLY A 149 11.59 11.34 7.77
CA GLY A 149 12.45 12.39 8.36
C GLY A 149 13.76 11.86 8.97
N LEU A 150 13.79 10.61 9.44
CA LEU A 150 15.02 9.98 9.90
C LEU A 150 15.90 9.49 8.75
N PHE A 151 15.31 9.01 7.66
CA PHE A 151 16.03 8.61 6.45
C PHE A 151 16.59 9.82 5.71
N GLU A 152 15.79 10.88 5.54
CA GLU A 152 16.22 12.15 4.91
C GLU A 152 17.39 12.80 5.66
N ALA A 153 17.39 12.75 6.99
CA ALA A 153 18.46 13.24 7.83
C ALA A 153 19.69 12.30 7.87
N ASP A 154 19.72 11.22 7.10
CA ASP A 154 20.78 10.19 7.08
C ASP A 154 21.11 9.62 8.47
N LEU A 155 20.09 9.43 9.31
CA LEU A 155 20.26 8.99 10.70
C LEU A 155 20.05 7.48 10.90
N VAL A 156 19.44 6.78 9.95
CA VAL A 156 19.15 5.36 10.10
C VAL A 156 20.38 4.53 9.70
N GLU A 157 20.90 3.74 10.62
CA GLU A 157 21.94 2.75 10.34
C GLU A 157 21.31 1.47 9.76
N TRP A 158 20.21 0.98 10.36
CA TRP A 158 19.37 -0.08 9.84
C TRP A 158 17.97 -0.01 10.46
N ALA A 159 17.01 -0.67 9.82
CA ALA A 159 15.63 -0.80 10.31
C ALA A 159 15.13 -2.25 10.19
N SER A 160 14.42 -2.72 11.22
CA SER A 160 13.76 -4.04 11.22
C SER A 160 12.25 -3.88 11.44
N PRO A 161 11.45 -3.80 10.36
CA PRO A 161 10.01 -3.73 10.44
C PRO A 161 9.38 -5.11 10.60
N MET A 162 8.59 -5.31 11.65
CA MET A 162 7.64 -6.41 11.80
C MET A 162 6.28 -5.93 11.33
N THR A 163 5.81 -6.39 10.17
CA THR A 163 4.58 -5.88 9.57
C THR A 163 3.37 -6.74 9.93
N TYR A 164 2.28 -6.10 10.33
CA TYR A 164 0.96 -6.71 10.56
C TYR A 164 0.04 -6.29 9.42
N GLN A 165 -0.01 -7.11 8.38
CA GLN A 165 -0.65 -6.74 7.12
C GLN A 165 -2.13 -7.15 7.07
N ALA A 166 -2.97 -6.21 6.70
CA ALA A 166 -4.40 -6.42 6.51
C ALA A 166 -4.73 -7.31 5.30
N ALA A 167 -5.89 -7.93 5.32
CA ALA A 167 -6.41 -8.80 4.25
C ALA A 167 -6.48 -8.10 2.88
N SER A 168 -6.74 -6.78 2.86
CA SER A 168 -6.80 -5.99 1.62
C SER A 168 -5.52 -6.06 0.78
N GLY A 169 -4.35 -6.27 1.39
CA GLY A 169 -3.08 -6.46 0.68
C GLY A 169 -3.05 -7.70 -0.21
N SER A 170 -3.92 -8.70 0.06
CA SER A 170 -4.11 -9.89 -0.77
C SER A 170 -5.28 -9.76 -1.76
N GLY A 171 -6.07 -8.68 -1.70
CA GLY A 171 -7.15 -8.41 -2.62
C GLY A 171 -8.55 -8.66 -2.08
N ALA A 172 -9.56 -8.27 -2.88
CA ALA A 172 -10.96 -8.24 -2.45
C ALA A 172 -11.54 -9.63 -2.09
N LYS A 173 -11.10 -10.70 -2.76
CA LYS A 173 -11.54 -12.07 -2.45
C LYS A 173 -11.11 -12.49 -1.04
N HIS A 174 -9.88 -12.17 -0.67
CA HIS A 174 -9.32 -12.44 0.65
C HIS A 174 -10.02 -11.63 1.75
N MET A 175 -10.38 -10.37 1.48
CA MET A 175 -11.19 -9.58 2.42
C MET A 175 -12.58 -10.21 2.66
N ARG A 176 -13.22 -10.72 1.60
CA ARG A 176 -14.51 -11.44 1.72
C ARG A 176 -14.37 -12.71 2.54
N GLU A 177 -13.32 -13.49 2.28
CA GLU A 177 -13.06 -14.73 3.02
C GLU A 177 -12.80 -14.44 4.51
N LEU A 178 -12.01 -13.42 4.85
CA LEU A 178 -11.82 -13.03 6.25
C LEU A 178 -13.16 -12.73 6.94
N LEU A 179 -14.05 -11.98 6.31
CA LEU A 179 -15.38 -11.70 6.86
C LEU A 179 -16.23 -12.98 6.99
N SER A 180 -16.14 -13.89 6.01
CA SER A 180 -16.82 -15.18 6.07
C SER A 180 -16.30 -16.06 7.21
N GLN A 181 -14.98 -16.10 7.42
CA GLN A 181 -14.36 -16.79 8.56
C GLN A 181 -14.82 -16.20 9.90
N MET A 182 -14.81 -14.87 10.05
CA MET A 182 -15.30 -14.20 11.27
C MET A 182 -16.76 -14.55 11.57
N GLY A 183 -17.61 -14.53 10.55
CA GLY A 183 -19.02 -14.91 10.68
C GLY A 183 -19.22 -16.37 11.02
N ALA A 184 -18.47 -17.27 10.37
CA ALA A 184 -18.56 -18.71 10.61
C ALA A 184 -18.09 -19.10 12.02
N VAL A 185 -16.96 -18.54 12.48
CA VAL A 185 -16.46 -18.74 13.86
C VAL A 185 -17.50 -18.30 14.87
N TYR A 186 -18.03 -17.06 14.73
CA TYR A 186 -19.06 -16.57 15.66
C TYR A 186 -20.35 -17.39 15.58
N GLY A 187 -20.81 -17.74 14.38
CA GLY A 187 -22.00 -18.55 14.16
C GLY A 187 -21.92 -19.93 14.83
N ASN A 188 -20.74 -20.55 14.80
CA ASN A 188 -20.50 -21.84 15.42
C ASN A 188 -20.64 -21.83 16.95
N VAL A 189 -20.26 -20.73 17.61
CA VAL A 189 -20.27 -20.62 19.07
C VAL A 189 -21.36 -19.72 19.63
N LYS A 190 -22.20 -19.12 18.80
CA LYS A 190 -23.18 -18.11 19.21
C LYS A 190 -24.06 -18.57 20.37
N ALA A 191 -24.58 -19.79 20.30
CA ALA A 191 -25.46 -20.32 21.36
C ALA A 191 -24.75 -20.44 22.72
N LEU A 192 -23.46 -20.78 22.71
CA LEU A 192 -22.65 -20.85 23.93
C LEU A 192 -22.34 -19.45 24.50
N VAL A 193 -22.09 -18.48 23.59
CA VAL A 193 -21.84 -17.08 23.97
C VAL A 193 -23.08 -16.41 24.55
N ASP A 194 -24.26 -16.74 24.02
CA ASP A 194 -25.55 -16.20 24.50
C ASP A 194 -25.99 -16.82 25.85
N ASP A 195 -25.42 -17.95 26.26
CA ASP A 195 -25.68 -18.57 27.57
C ASP A 195 -24.63 -18.14 28.61
N PRO A 196 -24.99 -17.24 29.55
CA PRO A 196 -24.05 -16.76 30.58
C PRO A 196 -23.53 -17.85 31.50
N SER A 197 -24.14 -19.05 31.55
CA SER A 197 -23.68 -20.19 32.35
C SER A 197 -22.56 -20.98 31.67
N THR A 198 -22.32 -20.79 30.39
CA THR A 198 -21.27 -21.50 29.65
C THR A 198 -19.88 -21.03 30.08
N ALA A 199 -19.00 -21.96 30.40
CA ALA A 199 -17.63 -21.65 30.76
C ALA A 199 -16.86 -21.17 29.51
N ILE A 200 -16.05 -20.10 29.68
CA ILE A 200 -15.27 -19.52 28.56
C ILE A 200 -14.33 -20.53 27.89
N LEU A 201 -13.79 -21.49 28.62
CA LEU A 201 -12.92 -22.52 28.08
C LEU A 201 -13.67 -23.56 27.21
N ASP A 202 -14.97 -23.70 27.38
CA ASP A 202 -15.79 -24.55 26.50
C ASP A 202 -16.01 -23.83 25.18
N ILE A 203 -16.26 -22.51 25.22
CA ILE A 203 -16.32 -21.66 24.03
C ILE A 203 -14.99 -21.68 23.28
N ASP A 204 -13.87 -21.46 23.99
CA ASP A 204 -12.51 -21.47 23.40
C ASP A 204 -12.19 -22.80 22.69
N ARG A 205 -12.53 -23.92 23.32
CA ARG A 205 -12.33 -25.24 22.74
C ARG A 205 -13.11 -25.40 21.44
N GLN A 206 -14.38 -25.02 21.42
CA GLN A 206 -15.21 -25.12 20.22
C GLN A 206 -14.75 -24.16 19.12
N VAL A 207 -14.31 -22.95 19.44
CA VAL A 207 -13.66 -22.02 18.48
C VAL A 207 -12.42 -22.68 17.88
N ALA A 208 -11.53 -23.23 18.72
CA ALA A 208 -10.30 -23.86 18.25
C ALA A 208 -10.54 -25.09 17.38
N GLU A 209 -11.55 -25.90 17.69
CA GLU A 209 -11.97 -27.06 16.90
C GLU A 209 -12.52 -26.59 15.53
N PHE A 210 -13.40 -25.58 15.53
CA PHE A 210 -13.98 -25.05 14.30
C PHE A 210 -12.91 -24.40 13.38
N ILE A 211 -12.01 -23.60 13.93
CA ILE A 211 -10.93 -22.95 13.15
C ILE A 211 -10.08 -23.99 12.40
N ARG A 212 -9.90 -25.20 12.98
CA ARG A 212 -9.11 -26.30 12.38
C ARG A 212 -9.91 -27.19 11.47
N SER A 213 -11.23 -27.05 11.43
CA SER A 213 -12.11 -27.92 10.64
C SER A 213 -12.15 -27.49 9.15
N ASP A 214 -12.54 -28.42 8.29
CA ASP A 214 -12.78 -28.18 6.87
C ASP A 214 -14.02 -27.31 6.61
N GLU A 215 -14.84 -27.04 7.62
CA GLU A 215 -16.01 -26.16 7.53
C GLU A 215 -15.62 -24.67 7.57
N ASN A 216 -14.42 -24.35 8.05
CA ASN A 216 -13.91 -22.98 8.04
C ASN A 216 -13.49 -22.59 6.62
N PRO A 217 -14.04 -21.51 6.01
CA PRO A 217 -13.71 -21.15 4.64
C PRO A 217 -12.27 -20.65 4.53
N THR A 218 -11.43 -21.37 3.77
CA THR A 218 -9.99 -21.05 3.59
C THR A 218 -9.55 -21.10 2.12
N ASP A 219 -10.48 -20.97 1.16
CA ASP A 219 -10.21 -21.11 -0.27
C ASP A 219 -9.21 -20.10 -0.82
N GLN A 220 -9.11 -18.92 -0.23
CA GLN A 220 -8.24 -17.84 -0.70
C GLN A 220 -6.93 -17.78 0.08
N PHE A 221 -6.95 -17.88 1.40
CA PHE A 221 -5.74 -17.85 2.25
C PHE A 221 -5.08 -19.23 2.39
N SER A 222 -5.78 -20.30 2.05
CA SER A 222 -5.35 -21.70 2.25
C SER A 222 -5.19 -22.12 3.71
N VAL A 223 -5.32 -21.20 4.66
CA VAL A 223 -5.23 -21.40 6.11
C VAL A 223 -6.16 -20.40 6.82
N PRO A 224 -6.55 -20.67 8.08
CA PRO A 224 -7.37 -19.75 8.87
C PRO A 224 -6.64 -18.42 9.14
N LEU A 225 -7.36 -17.29 9.00
CA LEU A 225 -6.89 -15.97 9.38
C LEU A 225 -7.70 -15.36 10.53
N ALA A 226 -9.03 -15.52 10.53
CA ALA A 226 -9.86 -15.07 11.65
C ALA A 226 -9.54 -15.87 12.91
N GLY A 227 -9.22 -15.18 14.01
CA GLY A 227 -8.77 -15.83 15.25
C GLY A 227 -7.36 -16.42 15.19
N SER A 228 -6.58 -16.11 14.13
CA SER A 228 -5.23 -16.61 13.90
C SER A 228 -4.36 -15.52 13.25
N LEU A 229 -3.21 -15.92 12.73
CA LEU A 229 -2.34 -15.12 11.87
C LEU A 229 -1.61 -16.02 10.87
N ILE A 230 -1.11 -15.42 9.79
CA ILE A 230 -0.30 -16.14 8.80
C ILE A 230 1.12 -15.51 8.82
N PRO A 231 2.14 -16.23 9.29
CA PRO A 231 3.49 -15.69 9.51
C PRO A 231 4.35 -15.70 8.22
N TYR A 232 3.71 -15.75 7.07
CA TYR A 232 4.39 -15.79 5.76
C TYR A 232 3.53 -15.13 4.68
N ILE A 233 4.10 -14.20 3.91
CA ILE A 233 3.40 -13.51 2.81
C ILE A 233 4.26 -13.60 1.55
N ASP A 234 3.63 -13.97 0.39
CA ASP A 234 4.27 -14.13 -0.91
C ASP A 234 5.18 -15.38 -0.98
N THR A 235 5.96 -15.53 -2.02
CA THR A 235 6.79 -16.71 -2.33
C THR A 235 8.11 -16.71 -1.59
N GLN A 236 8.64 -17.89 -1.32
CA GLN A 236 9.96 -18.05 -0.69
C GLN A 236 11.09 -17.76 -1.69
N LEU A 237 12.12 -17.04 -1.22
CA LEU A 237 13.35 -16.80 -1.94
C LEU A 237 14.48 -17.72 -1.44
N PRO A 238 15.57 -17.91 -2.24
CA PRO A 238 16.71 -18.72 -1.83
C PRO A 238 17.43 -18.21 -0.57
N SER A 239 17.27 -16.91 -0.23
CA SER A 239 17.80 -16.31 1.01
C SER A 239 17.08 -16.79 2.28
N GLY A 240 15.91 -17.43 2.15
CA GLY A 240 15.01 -17.77 3.24
C GLY A 240 13.96 -16.70 3.53
N GLN A 241 14.11 -15.50 2.99
CA GLN A 241 13.10 -14.45 3.06
C GLN A 241 11.89 -14.82 2.22
N SER A 242 10.73 -14.26 2.57
CA SER A 242 9.64 -14.15 1.59
C SER A 242 9.95 -13.02 0.59
N ARG A 243 9.32 -13.08 -0.57
CA ARG A 243 9.44 -12.00 -1.56
C ARG A 243 8.91 -10.67 -1.01
N GLU A 244 7.92 -10.71 -0.13
CA GLU A 244 7.38 -9.52 0.54
C GLU A 244 8.43 -8.86 1.45
N GLU A 245 9.19 -9.65 2.22
CA GLU A 245 10.27 -9.18 3.07
C GLU A 245 11.43 -8.59 2.26
N TRP A 246 11.81 -9.25 1.17
CA TRP A 246 12.85 -8.75 0.26
C TRP A 246 12.52 -7.35 -0.31
N LYS A 247 11.24 -7.05 -0.57
CA LYS A 247 10.82 -5.75 -1.07
C LYS A 247 11.18 -4.62 -0.11
N ALA A 248 11.22 -4.87 1.20
CA ALA A 248 11.59 -3.86 2.20
C ALA A 248 12.98 -3.28 1.92
N GLN A 249 13.97 -4.14 1.70
CA GLN A 249 15.33 -3.72 1.34
C GLN A 249 15.41 -3.08 -0.04
N ALA A 250 14.88 -3.78 -1.05
CA ALA A 250 15.08 -3.40 -2.45
C ALA A 250 14.33 -2.11 -2.82
N GLU A 251 13.05 -2.01 -2.45
CA GLU A 251 12.22 -0.88 -2.82
C GLU A 251 12.49 0.36 -1.94
N ALA A 252 12.75 0.20 -0.62
CA ALA A 252 13.10 1.34 0.22
C ALA A 252 14.33 2.08 -0.32
N ASN A 253 15.40 1.34 -0.64
CA ASN A 253 16.62 1.95 -1.16
C ASN A 253 16.45 2.55 -2.56
N LYS A 254 15.55 1.97 -3.39
CA LYS A 254 15.24 2.56 -4.70
C LYS A 254 14.42 3.86 -4.55
N ILE A 255 13.44 3.91 -3.64
CA ILE A 255 12.67 5.11 -3.35
C ILE A 255 13.59 6.22 -2.80
N LEU A 256 14.49 5.89 -1.88
CA LEU A 256 15.40 6.83 -1.23
C LEU A 256 16.60 7.24 -2.11
N GLY A 257 16.81 6.59 -3.28
CA GLY A 257 17.99 6.83 -4.11
C GLY A 257 19.31 6.35 -3.49
N THR A 258 19.24 5.42 -2.52
CA THR A 258 20.41 4.93 -1.75
C THR A 258 20.93 3.59 -2.24
N GLN A 259 20.63 3.16 -3.46
CA GLN A 259 20.98 1.84 -4.01
C GLN A 259 22.50 1.60 -4.02
N ASN A 260 23.32 2.66 -4.17
CA ASN A 260 24.79 2.56 -4.16
C ASN A 260 25.39 2.46 -2.75
N SER A 261 24.65 2.83 -1.71
CA SER A 261 25.01 2.71 -0.31
C SER A 261 23.75 2.38 0.49
N PRO A 262 23.24 1.15 0.35
CA PRO A 262 21.93 0.81 0.83
C PRO A 262 21.85 0.81 2.36
N VAL A 263 20.77 1.39 2.89
CA VAL A 263 20.41 1.24 4.29
C VAL A 263 19.81 -0.16 4.46
N PRO A 264 20.33 -1.01 5.37
CA PRO A 264 19.75 -2.31 5.64
C PRO A 264 18.33 -2.21 6.20
N VAL A 265 17.38 -2.87 5.54
CA VAL A 265 15.98 -2.96 5.99
C VAL A 265 15.54 -4.41 5.85
N ASP A 266 15.35 -5.11 6.96
CA ASP A 266 14.92 -6.51 6.98
C ASP A 266 14.03 -6.79 8.19
N GLY A 267 13.02 -7.64 8.01
CA GLY A 267 12.04 -7.96 9.05
C GLY A 267 11.13 -9.12 8.66
N LEU A 268 10.00 -9.25 9.32
CA LEU A 268 9.01 -10.29 9.03
C LEU A 268 7.69 -9.69 8.58
N CYS A 269 7.04 -10.37 7.65
CA CYS A 269 5.74 -10.00 7.11
C CYS A 269 4.66 -10.99 7.57
N VAL A 270 3.73 -10.50 8.39
CA VAL A 270 2.66 -11.30 8.99
C VAL A 270 1.30 -10.80 8.51
N ARG A 271 0.44 -11.70 8.04
CA ARG A 271 -0.96 -11.39 7.74
C ARG A 271 -1.79 -11.51 9.01
N VAL A 272 -2.62 -10.50 9.28
CA VAL A 272 -3.49 -10.43 10.46
C VAL A 272 -4.93 -10.17 10.07
N GLY A 273 -5.86 -10.45 10.98
CA GLY A 273 -7.30 -10.28 10.77
C GLY A 273 -7.81 -8.82 10.69
N ALA A 274 -6.96 -7.87 10.28
CA ALA A 274 -7.37 -6.51 9.95
C ALA A 274 -7.86 -6.44 8.50
N MET A 275 -8.86 -5.60 8.23
CA MET A 275 -9.46 -5.50 6.91
C MET A 275 -8.63 -4.67 5.94
N ARG A 276 -8.15 -3.48 6.33
CA ARG A 276 -7.63 -2.48 5.39
C ARG A 276 -6.30 -1.83 5.77
N CYS A 277 -6.06 -1.49 7.04
CA CYS A 277 -4.83 -0.84 7.44
C CYS A 277 -3.73 -1.83 7.79
N HIS A 278 -2.51 -1.56 7.30
CA HIS A 278 -1.30 -2.21 7.77
C HIS A 278 -0.77 -1.50 9.01
N SER A 279 -0.29 -2.28 9.97
CA SER A 279 0.45 -1.78 11.13
C SER A 279 1.88 -2.31 11.08
N GLN A 280 2.83 -1.58 11.68
CA GLN A 280 4.22 -2.00 11.70
C GLN A 280 4.85 -1.67 13.06
N ALA A 281 5.44 -2.68 13.72
CA ALA A 281 6.32 -2.49 14.84
C ALA A 281 7.76 -2.48 14.31
N ILE A 282 8.49 -1.39 14.54
CA ILE A 282 9.77 -1.16 13.89
C ILE A 282 10.84 -0.95 14.96
N THR A 283 11.92 -1.71 14.85
CA THR A 283 13.16 -1.45 15.57
C THR A 283 14.13 -0.77 14.62
N LEU A 284 14.70 0.34 15.06
CA LEU A 284 15.74 1.06 14.32
C LEU A 284 17.00 1.14 15.14
N LYS A 285 18.16 1.08 14.47
CA LYS A 285 19.41 1.58 15.01
C LYS A 285 19.74 2.89 14.30
N LEU A 286 20.00 3.92 15.10
CA LEU A 286 20.44 5.21 14.60
C LEU A 286 21.98 5.28 14.57
N LYS A 287 22.54 6.08 13.67
CA LYS A 287 23.98 6.33 13.54
C LYS A 287 24.55 7.11 14.73
N LYS A 288 23.70 7.75 15.53
CA LYS A 288 24.07 8.49 16.76
C LYS A 288 22.92 8.51 17.76
N ASP A 289 23.26 8.76 19.02
CA ASP A 289 22.27 9.00 20.06
C ASP A 289 21.56 10.35 19.84
N LEU A 290 20.24 10.32 19.84
CA LEU A 290 19.36 11.50 19.77
C LEU A 290 18.32 11.38 20.88
N SER A 291 17.86 12.50 21.42
CA SER A 291 16.72 12.49 22.35
C SER A 291 15.43 12.06 21.64
N VAL A 292 14.44 11.58 22.38
CA VAL A 292 13.14 11.21 21.83
C VAL A 292 12.46 12.41 21.18
N GLU A 293 12.58 13.58 21.81
CA GLU A 293 12.03 14.85 21.33
C GLU A 293 12.64 15.28 19.98
N GLU A 294 13.96 15.09 19.79
CA GLU A 294 14.62 15.35 18.52
C GLU A 294 14.09 14.41 17.42
N ILE A 295 13.93 13.11 17.74
CA ILE A 295 13.39 12.12 16.82
C ILE A 295 11.95 12.48 16.43
N GLU A 296 11.09 12.73 17.39
CA GLU A 296 9.70 13.14 17.18
C GLU A 296 9.61 14.42 16.34
N GLY A 297 10.48 15.39 16.61
CA GLY A 297 10.56 16.64 15.86
C GLY A 297 10.95 16.46 14.39
N LEU A 298 11.86 15.51 14.08
CA LEU A 298 12.24 15.17 12.70
C LEU A 298 11.08 14.48 11.97
N LEU A 299 10.41 13.55 12.63
CA LEU A 299 9.27 12.85 12.04
C LEU A 299 8.11 13.81 11.74
N ALA A 300 7.74 14.64 12.71
CA ALA A 300 6.61 15.58 12.59
C ALA A 300 6.78 16.63 11.49
N LYS A 301 8.01 16.95 11.10
CA LYS A 301 8.33 17.97 10.09
C LYS A 301 8.45 17.44 8.67
N HIS A 302 8.54 16.13 8.50
CA HIS A 302 8.89 15.54 7.22
C HIS A 302 7.77 15.67 6.17
N ASN A 303 6.51 15.41 6.55
CA ASN A 303 5.39 15.57 5.65
C ASN A 303 4.07 15.84 6.41
N ASP A 304 3.07 16.35 5.71
CA ASP A 304 1.81 16.82 6.30
C ASP A 304 0.91 15.73 6.86
N TRP A 305 1.15 14.47 6.51
CA TRP A 305 0.30 13.32 6.90
C TRP A 305 0.82 12.58 8.12
N VAL A 306 2.08 12.75 8.48
CA VAL A 306 2.66 12.18 9.69
C VAL A 306 2.05 12.85 10.92
N LYS A 307 1.58 12.02 11.85
CA LYS A 307 1.14 12.45 13.17
C LYS A 307 1.95 11.72 14.23
N VAL A 308 2.81 12.45 14.93
CA VAL A 308 3.51 11.89 16.09
C VAL A 308 2.50 11.74 17.24
N ILE A 309 2.32 10.51 17.70
CA ILE A 309 1.44 10.16 18.81
C ILE A 309 2.29 10.04 20.08
N PRO A 310 2.00 10.81 21.12
CA PRO A 310 2.72 10.72 22.39
C PRO A 310 2.75 9.28 22.93
N ASN A 311 3.87 8.90 23.54
CA ASN A 311 3.99 7.56 24.14
C ASN A 311 3.19 7.46 25.46
N ASP A 312 1.93 7.81 25.42
CA ASP A 312 0.91 7.68 26.44
C ASP A 312 0.03 6.48 26.14
N ARG A 313 -0.37 5.72 27.16
CA ARG A 313 -1.14 4.48 27.02
C ARG A 313 -2.52 4.73 26.40
N GLU A 314 -3.26 5.70 26.92
CA GLU A 314 -4.65 5.93 26.52
C GLU A 314 -4.73 6.54 25.12
N ILE A 315 -3.87 7.51 24.83
CA ILE A 315 -3.78 8.15 23.51
C ILE A 315 -3.34 7.12 22.46
N THR A 316 -2.32 6.32 22.77
CA THR A 316 -1.84 5.26 21.87
C THR A 316 -2.94 4.26 21.51
N MET A 317 -3.72 3.81 22.50
CA MET A 317 -4.81 2.85 22.26
C MET A 317 -5.93 3.41 21.38
N GLN A 318 -6.15 4.71 21.42
CA GLN A 318 -7.21 5.37 20.64
C GLN A 318 -6.75 5.78 19.24
N GLU A 319 -5.55 6.35 19.12
CA GLU A 319 -5.10 7.02 17.89
C GLU A 319 -4.23 6.11 16.98
N LEU A 320 -3.53 5.12 17.54
CA LEU A 320 -2.53 4.33 16.81
C LEU A 320 -3.08 2.93 16.44
N THR A 321 -4.26 2.89 15.81
CA THR A 321 -4.96 1.65 15.49
C THR A 321 -5.55 1.63 14.08
N PRO A 322 -5.71 0.45 13.44
CA PRO A 322 -6.42 0.30 12.17
C PRO A 322 -7.83 0.89 12.19
N ALA A 323 -8.56 0.76 13.29
CA ALA A 323 -9.92 1.30 13.42
C ALA A 323 -9.95 2.82 13.29
N LYS A 324 -8.96 3.52 13.84
CA LYS A 324 -8.86 4.98 13.78
C LYS A 324 -8.42 5.50 12.41
N VAL A 325 -7.54 4.77 11.72
CA VAL A 325 -6.82 5.25 10.54
C VAL A 325 -7.52 4.86 9.23
N THR A 326 -8.33 3.81 9.23
CA THR A 326 -9.02 3.33 8.02
C THR A 326 -9.79 4.45 7.32
N GLY A 327 -9.54 4.62 6.02
CA GLY A 327 -10.18 5.63 5.17
C GLY A 327 -9.58 7.03 5.30
N THR A 328 -8.47 7.20 6.01
CA THR A 328 -7.78 8.49 6.15
C THR A 328 -6.38 8.48 5.54
N LEU A 329 -5.90 9.64 5.13
CA LEU A 329 -4.50 9.84 4.71
C LEU A 329 -3.53 9.97 5.88
N SER A 330 -4.01 9.97 7.11
CA SER A 330 -3.16 10.12 8.29
C SER A 330 -2.21 8.94 8.45
N ILE A 331 -0.95 9.23 8.77
CA ILE A 331 0.12 8.27 9.09
C ILE A 331 0.57 8.51 10.53
N PRO A 332 -0.18 8.00 11.52
CA PRO A 332 0.26 8.11 12.89
C PRO A 332 1.50 7.24 13.14
N VAL A 333 2.46 7.81 13.85
CA VAL A 333 3.65 7.13 14.35
C VAL A 333 3.78 7.42 15.85
N GLY A 334 3.97 6.39 16.64
CA GLY A 334 4.06 6.50 18.09
C GLY A 334 4.86 5.34 18.66
N ARG A 335 4.74 5.12 20.00
CA ARG A 335 5.56 4.15 20.73
C ARG A 335 7.05 4.42 20.55
N ILE A 336 7.41 5.69 20.29
CA ILE A 336 8.79 6.13 20.13
C ILE A 336 9.44 6.16 21.50
N ARG A 337 10.46 5.34 21.66
CA ARG A 337 11.25 5.26 22.89
C ARG A 337 12.60 4.62 22.64
N LYS A 338 13.55 4.91 23.52
CA LYS A 338 14.83 4.18 23.58
C LYS A 338 14.59 2.73 24.01
N LEU A 339 15.30 1.81 23.39
CA LEU A 339 15.34 0.41 23.79
C LEU A 339 16.43 0.17 24.85
N THR A 340 16.28 -0.89 25.62
CA THR A 340 17.29 -1.30 26.64
C THR A 340 18.60 -1.83 26.02
N MET A 341 18.63 -1.97 24.69
CA MET A 341 19.80 -2.47 23.94
C MET A 341 20.90 -1.41 23.78
N GLY A 342 20.58 -0.13 23.97
CA GLY A 342 21.49 0.99 23.85
C GLY A 342 20.80 2.29 23.45
N PRO A 343 21.47 3.45 23.60
CA PRO A 343 20.87 4.74 23.34
C PRO A 343 20.55 5.03 21.87
N GLU A 344 21.19 4.32 20.93
CA GLU A 344 20.93 4.44 19.49
C GLU A 344 19.76 3.54 19.01
N TYR A 345 19.27 2.63 19.86
CA TYR A 345 18.19 1.72 19.49
C TYR A 345 16.83 2.29 19.85
N ILE A 346 15.97 2.42 18.85
CA ILE A 346 14.65 3.05 18.95
C ILE A 346 13.58 2.05 18.58
N SER A 347 12.46 2.06 19.29
CA SER A 347 11.21 1.47 18.82
C SER A 347 10.32 2.54 18.22
N ALA A 348 9.56 2.18 17.20
CA ALA A 348 8.44 2.94 16.67
C ALA A 348 7.30 1.99 16.30
N PHE A 349 6.07 2.50 16.31
CA PHE A 349 4.90 1.80 15.78
C PHE A 349 4.13 2.75 14.87
N THR A 350 3.73 2.29 13.71
CA THR A 350 2.93 3.07 12.76
C THR A 350 1.77 2.28 12.21
N VAL A 351 0.75 2.99 11.76
CA VAL A 351 -0.43 2.43 11.09
C VAL A 351 -0.73 3.29 9.86
N GLY A 352 -1.11 2.67 8.76
CA GLY A 352 -1.51 3.41 7.56
C GLY A 352 -2.51 2.62 6.72
N ASP A 353 -3.36 3.35 6.00
CA ASP A 353 -4.30 2.76 5.06
C ASP A 353 -3.58 2.36 3.77
N GLN A 354 -3.44 1.04 3.57
CA GLN A 354 -2.69 0.52 2.43
C GLN A 354 -3.38 0.78 1.07
N LEU A 355 -4.68 1.06 1.03
CA LEU A 355 -5.36 1.41 -0.22
C LEU A 355 -5.17 2.89 -0.60
N LEU A 356 -4.75 3.72 0.36
CA LEU A 356 -4.41 5.13 0.16
C LEU A 356 -2.91 5.29 -0.12
N TRP A 357 -2.09 5.57 0.89
CA TRP A 357 -0.63 5.76 0.70
C TRP A 357 0.12 4.50 0.26
N GLY A 358 -0.42 3.33 0.57
CA GLY A 358 0.13 2.06 0.09
C GLY A 358 -0.21 1.74 -1.37
N ALA A 359 -1.10 2.50 -2.04
CA ALA A 359 -1.56 2.18 -3.40
C ALA A 359 -2.04 3.39 -4.20
N ALA A 360 -3.27 3.90 -3.96
CA ALA A 360 -3.94 4.84 -4.86
C ALA A 360 -3.39 6.27 -4.82
N GLU A 361 -3.06 6.79 -3.63
CA GLU A 361 -2.67 8.19 -3.47
C GLU A 361 -1.37 8.56 -4.19
N PRO A 362 -0.29 7.75 -4.17
CA PRO A 362 0.91 8.04 -4.96
C PRO A 362 0.63 8.13 -6.47
N LEU A 363 -0.26 7.29 -7.01
CA LEU A 363 -0.62 7.30 -8.44
C LEU A 363 -1.35 8.60 -8.80
N ARG A 364 -2.34 8.99 -7.98
CA ARG A 364 -3.08 10.23 -8.16
C ARG A 364 -2.14 11.45 -8.14
N ARG A 365 -1.26 11.49 -7.15
CA ARG A 365 -0.31 12.58 -6.99
C ARG A 365 0.70 12.65 -8.13
N MET A 366 1.15 11.50 -8.64
CA MET A 366 2.00 11.46 -9.81
C MET A 366 1.32 12.03 -11.06
N LEU A 367 0.02 11.74 -11.26
CA LEU A 367 -0.76 12.40 -12.31
C LEU A 367 -0.66 13.91 -12.18
N ARG A 368 -0.91 14.48 -11.00
CA ARG A 368 -0.82 15.93 -10.77
C ARG A 368 0.59 16.47 -11.07
N ILE A 369 1.62 15.78 -10.61
CA ILE A 369 3.02 16.17 -10.86
C ILE A 369 3.31 16.23 -12.36
N ILE A 370 2.82 15.27 -13.16
CA ILE A 370 3.00 15.28 -14.62
C ILE A 370 2.21 16.42 -15.28
N LEU A 371 1.00 16.71 -14.80
CA LEU A 371 0.16 17.78 -15.36
C LEU A 371 0.73 19.18 -15.08
N ASP A 372 1.49 19.33 -13.98
CA ASP A 372 2.08 20.58 -13.54
C ASP A 372 3.52 20.78 -14.08
N ALA A 373 4.12 19.76 -14.73
CA ALA A 373 5.48 19.78 -15.28
C ALA A 373 5.52 20.31 -16.72
#